data_15653cf49d40c62d478dd904cf8cdd08
#
_entry.id   15653cf49d40c62d478dd904cf8cdd08
#
_cell.length_a   1.000
_cell.length_b   1.000
_cell.length_c   1.000
_cell.angle_alpha   90.00
_cell.angle_beta   90.00
_cell.angle_gamma   90.00
#
_symmetry.space_group_name_H-M   'P 1'
#
loop_
_entity.id
_entity.type
_entity.pdbx_description
1 polymer ?
#
loop_
_entity_poly.entity_id
_entity_poly.type
_entity_poly.pdbx_seq_one_letter_code
_entity_poly.pdbx_strand_id
1 'polypeptide(L)'
;YQKYAPKFIVGANILRSGAWKFDMEKNIVEPYDSNNKAKGTIYKWKNHEDYPDVAIDYIILDSKVNGKKTRFAFDTGCRNNKLQRGLYVGKPEQIQKETANIVNELSIKTAELCRDVTFKIGKDEYTLDFIIGDGNIGLLNIEFLQGHSFILNYKKQTLELL
;
A
#
# COMPACT_ATOMS: atom_id res chain seq x y z
N TYR A 1 -8.39 -14.72 -18.60
CA TYR A 1 -8.71 -14.35 -17.21
C TYR A 1 -7.89 -15.13 -16.17
N GLN A 2 -7.72 -16.44 -16.33
CA GLN A 2 -6.85 -17.27 -15.46
C GLN A 2 -5.38 -16.79 -15.43
N LYS A 3 -4.94 -16.01 -16.42
CA LYS A 3 -3.57 -15.52 -16.53
C LYS A 3 -3.16 -14.56 -15.40
N TYR A 4 -4.12 -13.90 -14.77
CA TYR A 4 -3.87 -12.88 -13.73
C TYR A 4 -4.39 -13.26 -12.34
N ALA A 5 -5.08 -14.38 -12.21
CA ALA A 5 -5.52 -14.84 -10.90
C ALA A 5 -4.33 -15.43 -10.13
N PRO A 6 -4.08 -14.98 -8.88
CA PRO A 6 -3.02 -15.58 -8.08
C PRO A 6 -3.38 -17.04 -7.80
N LYS A 7 -2.39 -17.92 -7.84
CA LYS A 7 -2.58 -19.34 -7.51
C LYS A 7 -2.88 -19.56 -6.03
N PHE A 8 -2.39 -18.67 -5.20
CA PHE A 8 -2.64 -18.62 -3.75
C PHE A 8 -2.40 -17.22 -3.22
N ILE A 9 -2.99 -16.92 -2.08
CA ILE A 9 -2.83 -15.65 -1.37
C ILE A 9 -2.21 -15.97 -0.01
N VAL A 10 -1.10 -15.29 0.30
CA VAL A 10 -0.48 -15.35 1.64
C VAL A 10 -1.09 -14.24 2.48
N GLY A 11 -1.88 -14.61 3.47
CA GLY A 11 -2.55 -13.65 4.34
C GLY A 11 -1.64 -13.09 5.43
N ALA A 12 -2.06 -11.98 6.04
CA ALA A 12 -1.35 -11.31 7.13
C ALA A 12 -1.12 -12.21 8.35
N ASN A 13 -1.95 -13.23 8.57
CA ASN A 13 -1.79 -14.21 9.64
C ASN A 13 -0.43 -14.94 9.57
N ILE A 14 0.11 -15.19 8.38
CA ILE A 14 1.44 -15.78 8.19
C ILE A 14 2.51 -14.69 8.38
N LEU A 15 2.33 -13.54 7.77
CA LEU A 15 3.32 -12.46 7.79
C LEU A 15 3.55 -11.89 9.20
N ARG A 16 2.55 -11.90 10.06
CA ARG A 16 2.65 -11.46 11.47
C ARG A 16 3.60 -12.30 12.31
N SER A 17 3.95 -13.51 11.88
CA SER A 17 4.83 -14.40 12.65
C SER A 17 6.25 -13.86 12.80
N GLY A 18 6.69 -12.88 11.97
CA GLY A 18 8.07 -12.43 12.00
C GLY A 18 8.40 -11.21 11.16
N ALA A 19 9.60 -11.22 10.65
CA ALA A 19 10.08 -10.29 9.65
C ALA A 19 10.34 -11.05 8.34
N TRP A 20 10.03 -10.39 7.23
CA TRP A 20 10.09 -10.98 5.90
C TRP A 20 10.77 -10.03 4.93
N LYS A 21 11.72 -10.53 4.16
CA LYS A 21 12.33 -9.81 3.05
C LYS A 21 11.62 -10.18 1.76
N PHE A 22 11.22 -9.17 1.02
CA PHE A 22 10.66 -9.26 -0.33
C PHE A 22 11.74 -8.81 -1.31
N ASP A 23 12.33 -9.75 -2.02
CA ASP A 23 13.32 -9.49 -3.06
C ASP A 23 12.60 -9.33 -4.40
N MET A 24 12.44 -8.08 -4.82
CA MET A 24 11.65 -7.75 -6.02
C MET A 24 12.36 -8.13 -7.32
N GLU A 25 13.69 -8.16 -7.32
CA GLU A 25 14.46 -8.62 -8.48
C GLU A 25 14.31 -10.11 -8.72
N LYS A 26 14.41 -10.89 -7.62
CA LYS A 26 14.37 -12.36 -7.70
C LYS A 26 12.97 -12.92 -7.60
N ASN A 27 11.96 -12.09 -7.28
CA ASN A 27 10.59 -12.52 -6.98
C ASN A 27 10.53 -13.56 -5.85
N ILE A 28 11.28 -13.33 -4.78
CA ILE A 28 11.40 -14.24 -3.62
C ILE A 28 10.93 -13.51 -2.37
N VAL A 29 10.22 -14.27 -1.51
CA VAL A 29 9.91 -13.85 -0.14
C VAL A 29 10.59 -14.83 0.81
N GLU A 30 11.41 -14.32 1.71
CA GLU A 30 12.19 -15.12 2.65
C GLU A 30 12.08 -14.59 4.08
N PRO A 31 12.17 -15.44 5.12
CA PRO A 31 12.30 -14.99 6.49
C PRO A 31 13.52 -14.08 6.66
N TYR A 32 13.37 -13.03 7.46
CA TYR A 32 14.45 -12.08 7.73
C TYR A 32 14.81 -12.05 9.21
N ASP A 33 16.09 -12.10 9.52
CA ASP A 33 16.55 -11.95 10.91
C ASP A 33 16.44 -10.48 11.33
N SER A 34 15.51 -10.20 12.21
CA SER A 34 15.24 -8.85 12.72
C SER A 34 16.36 -8.27 13.58
N ASN A 35 17.40 -9.05 13.94
CA ASN A 35 18.59 -8.56 14.61
C ASN A 35 19.58 -7.89 13.66
N ASN A 36 19.47 -8.14 12.36
CA ASN A 36 20.28 -7.44 11.37
C ASN A 36 20.05 -5.93 11.44
N LYS A 37 21.13 -5.17 11.22
CA LYS A 37 21.05 -3.72 11.13
C LYS A 37 20.33 -3.32 9.85
N ALA A 38 19.44 -2.36 9.97
CA ALA A 38 18.78 -1.73 8.83
C ALA A 38 19.82 -1.13 7.88
N LYS A 39 19.58 -1.25 6.57
CA LYS A 39 20.46 -0.76 5.50
C LYS A 39 19.79 0.29 4.62
N GLY A 40 18.48 0.42 4.73
CA GLY A 40 17.66 1.27 3.86
C GLY A 40 16.85 2.31 4.63
N THR A 41 15.91 2.92 3.91
CA THR A 41 14.96 3.87 4.50
C THR A 41 13.91 3.13 5.30
N ILE A 42 13.71 3.54 6.57
CA ILE A 42 12.77 2.89 7.48
C ILE A 42 11.56 3.78 7.70
N TYR A 43 10.38 3.20 7.45
CA TYR A 43 9.09 3.77 7.84
C TYR A 43 8.50 2.97 9.00
N LYS A 44 8.21 3.64 10.11
CA LYS A 44 7.39 3.05 11.16
C LYS A 44 5.95 3.06 10.73
N TRP A 45 5.28 1.93 10.89
CA TRP A 45 3.86 1.82 10.63
C TRP A 45 3.06 1.61 11.91
N LYS A 46 1.77 1.83 11.83
CA LYS A 46 0.78 1.66 12.88
C LYS A 46 -0.24 0.61 12.48
N ASN A 47 -0.99 0.13 13.43
CA ASN A 47 -2.00 -0.90 13.22
C ASN A 47 -3.34 -0.50 13.85
N HIS A 48 -4.24 -1.47 13.98
CA HIS A 48 -5.54 -1.29 14.61
C HIS A 48 -5.46 -0.84 16.10
N GLU A 49 -4.40 -1.17 16.83
CA GLU A 49 -4.23 -0.73 18.21
C GLU A 49 -4.02 0.78 18.30
N ASP A 50 -3.31 1.35 17.33
CA ASP A 50 -3.12 2.81 17.22
C ASP A 50 -4.36 3.50 16.60
N TYR A 51 -5.05 2.81 15.70
CA TYR A 51 -6.18 3.32 14.93
C TYR A 51 -7.36 2.33 14.93
N PRO A 52 -8.22 2.34 15.97
CA PRO A 52 -9.32 1.38 16.09
C PRO A 52 -10.39 1.45 14.98
N ASP A 53 -10.38 2.51 14.18
CA ASP A 53 -11.26 2.72 13.04
C ASP A 53 -10.82 2.02 11.75
N VAL A 54 -9.68 1.32 11.77
CA VAL A 54 -9.17 0.57 10.62
C VAL A 54 -9.25 -0.94 10.84
N ALA A 55 -9.18 -1.71 9.75
CA ALA A 55 -9.17 -3.16 9.84
C ALA A 55 -7.91 -3.67 10.56
N ILE A 56 -8.06 -4.74 11.34
CA ILE A 56 -7.03 -5.29 12.24
C ILE A 56 -5.71 -5.67 11.54
N ASP A 57 -5.77 -5.97 10.24
CA ASP A 57 -4.62 -6.43 9.47
C ASP A 57 -3.91 -5.32 8.69
N TYR A 58 -4.38 -4.10 8.78
CA TYR A 58 -3.81 -2.99 8.03
C TYR A 58 -2.46 -2.54 8.58
N ILE A 59 -1.52 -2.32 7.65
CA ILE A 59 -0.24 -1.65 7.90
C ILE A 59 -0.45 -0.18 7.53
N ILE A 60 -0.51 0.70 8.52
CA ILE A 60 -0.88 2.09 8.34
C ILE A 60 0.37 2.97 8.34
N LEU A 61 0.55 3.70 7.26
CA LEU A 61 1.59 4.70 7.11
C LEU A 61 1.00 6.11 7.29
N ASP A 62 1.46 6.83 8.30
CA ASP A 62 1.12 8.24 8.46
C ASP A 62 1.74 9.04 7.32
N SER A 63 0.96 9.92 6.73
CA SER A 63 1.32 10.63 5.51
C SER A 63 0.80 12.06 5.50
N LYS A 64 1.24 12.83 4.50
CA LYS A 64 0.68 14.15 4.17
C LYS A 64 0.47 14.26 2.67
N VAL A 65 -0.70 14.72 2.27
CA VAL A 65 -1.05 15.07 0.88
C VAL A 65 -1.43 16.54 0.86
N ASN A 66 -0.81 17.34 0.02
CA ASN A 66 -1.05 18.79 -0.04
C ASN A 66 -0.99 19.48 1.35
N GLY A 67 -0.03 19.06 2.19
CA GLY A 67 0.14 19.57 3.55
C GLY A 67 -0.85 19.03 4.58
N LYS A 68 -1.95 18.39 4.17
CA LYS A 68 -2.96 17.80 5.06
C LYS A 68 -2.50 16.43 5.55
N LYS A 69 -2.60 16.20 6.85
CA LYS A 69 -2.34 14.87 7.44
C LYS A 69 -3.36 13.87 6.93
N THR A 70 -2.89 12.69 6.56
CA THR A 70 -3.70 11.56 6.14
C THR A 70 -3.03 10.25 6.53
N ARG A 71 -3.70 9.14 6.23
CA ARG A 71 -3.22 7.79 6.48
C ARG A 71 -3.41 6.95 5.23
N PHE A 72 -2.42 6.12 4.94
CA PHE A 72 -2.51 5.11 3.90
C PHE A 72 -2.36 3.72 4.50
N ALA A 73 -3.23 2.80 4.12
CA ALA A 73 -2.97 1.39 4.30
C ALA A 73 -2.05 0.91 3.17
N PHE A 74 -0.96 0.24 3.53
CA PHE A 74 -0.10 -0.42 2.56
C PHE A 74 -0.69 -1.80 2.24
N ASP A 75 -1.10 -2.00 0.99
CA ASP A 75 -1.79 -3.19 0.52
C ASP A 75 -1.18 -3.67 -0.80
N THR A 76 -0.30 -4.66 -0.73
CA THR A 76 0.36 -5.26 -1.90
C THR A 76 -0.59 -5.97 -2.86
N GLY A 77 -1.79 -6.33 -2.40
CA GLY A 77 -2.85 -6.94 -3.21
C GLY A 77 -3.75 -5.93 -3.92
N CYS A 78 -3.65 -4.65 -3.60
CA CYS A 78 -4.46 -3.62 -4.23
C CYS A 78 -3.90 -3.26 -5.61
N ARG A 79 -4.76 -3.32 -6.63
CA ARG A 79 -4.37 -2.98 -8.01
C ARG A 79 -4.07 -1.50 -8.22
N ASN A 80 -4.71 -0.61 -7.45
CA ASN A 80 -4.56 0.84 -7.63
C ASN A 80 -4.41 1.52 -6.28
N ASN A 81 -3.60 2.56 -6.25
CA ASN A 81 -3.58 3.46 -5.12
C ASN A 81 -4.95 4.14 -4.98
N LYS A 82 -5.40 4.39 -3.75
CA LYS A 82 -6.65 5.10 -3.49
C LYS A 82 -6.40 6.32 -2.62
N LEU A 83 -6.99 7.44 -3.03
CA LEU A 83 -6.93 8.71 -2.31
C LEU A 83 -8.30 9.03 -1.72
N GLN A 84 -8.32 9.50 -0.48
CA GLN A 84 -9.53 10.01 0.14
C GLN A 84 -10.05 11.23 -0.63
N ARG A 85 -11.37 11.27 -0.84
CA ARG A 85 -12.02 12.44 -1.47
C ARG A 85 -11.70 13.71 -0.68
N GLY A 86 -11.38 14.79 -1.38
CA GLY A 86 -11.05 16.09 -0.77
C GLY A 86 -9.58 16.32 -0.43
N LEU A 87 -8.71 15.33 -0.65
CA LEU A 87 -7.25 15.53 -0.58
C LEU A 87 -6.65 15.95 -1.91
N TYR A 88 -7.29 15.64 -3.03
CA TYR A 88 -6.85 16.06 -4.35
C TYR A 88 -7.20 17.53 -4.62
N VAL A 89 -6.22 18.27 -5.08
CA VAL A 89 -6.39 19.67 -5.51
C VAL A 89 -6.40 19.69 -7.03
N GLY A 90 -7.58 19.80 -7.61
CA GLY A 90 -7.77 19.77 -9.06
C GLY A 90 -9.07 19.04 -9.44
N LYS A 91 -9.26 18.88 -10.74
CA LYS A 91 -10.40 18.12 -11.28
C LYS A 91 -9.92 16.72 -11.67
N PRO A 92 -10.45 15.65 -11.05
CA PRO A 92 -10.10 14.29 -11.42
C PRO A 92 -10.55 13.99 -12.85
N GLU A 93 -9.79 13.13 -13.52
CA GLU A 93 -10.12 12.58 -14.83
C GLU A 93 -11.14 11.45 -14.68
N GLN A 94 -12.24 11.48 -15.44
CA GLN A 94 -13.20 10.38 -15.47
C GLN A 94 -12.66 9.28 -16.39
N ILE A 95 -12.46 8.09 -15.85
CA ILE A 95 -11.96 6.93 -16.60
C ILE A 95 -12.91 5.75 -16.47
N GLN A 96 -12.91 4.89 -17.50
CA GLN A 96 -13.54 3.57 -17.43
C GLN A 96 -12.52 2.57 -16.91
N LYS A 97 -12.89 1.84 -15.85
CA LYS A 97 -12.02 0.90 -15.19
C LYS A 97 -12.67 -0.48 -15.13
N GLU A 98 -11.92 -1.46 -15.59
CA GLU A 98 -12.25 -2.86 -15.36
C GLU A 98 -11.97 -3.24 -13.91
N THR A 99 -12.96 -3.81 -13.24
CA THR A 99 -12.84 -4.34 -11.89
C THR A 99 -13.22 -5.80 -11.88
N ALA A 100 -12.46 -6.62 -11.14
CA ALA A 100 -12.82 -8.00 -10.85
C ALA A 100 -13.17 -8.11 -9.37
N ASN A 101 -14.22 -8.84 -9.04
CA ASN A 101 -14.52 -9.23 -7.68
C ASN A 101 -13.74 -10.52 -7.29
N ILE A 102 -13.91 -10.98 -6.05
CA ILE A 102 -13.22 -12.17 -5.51
C ILE A 102 -13.54 -13.43 -6.32
N VAL A 103 -14.70 -13.50 -6.98
CA VAL A 103 -15.11 -14.62 -7.84
C VAL A 103 -14.79 -14.39 -9.33
N ASN A 104 -13.91 -13.41 -9.63
CA ASN A 104 -13.47 -13.06 -10.98
C ASN A 104 -14.58 -12.60 -11.93
N GLU A 105 -15.70 -12.14 -11.43
CA GLU A 105 -16.68 -11.45 -12.25
C GLU A 105 -16.18 -10.07 -12.61
N LEU A 106 -16.18 -9.79 -13.89
CA LEU A 106 -15.76 -8.51 -14.43
C LEU A 106 -16.90 -7.52 -14.47
N SER A 107 -16.57 -6.31 -14.14
CA SER A 107 -17.45 -5.17 -14.36
C SER A 107 -16.64 -3.95 -14.80
N ILE A 108 -17.23 -3.13 -15.66
CA ILE A 108 -16.68 -1.82 -16.01
C ILE A 108 -17.35 -0.80 -15.12
N LYS A 109 -16.53 -0.02 -14.40
CA LYS A 109 -17.01 1.06 -13.54
C LYS A 109 -16.34 2.36 -13.91
N THR A 110 -17.07 3.45 -13.82
CA THR A 110 -16.48 4.78 -13.90
C THR A 110 -15.72 5.04 -12.62
N ALA A 111 -14.51 5.57 -12.73
CA ALA A 111 -13.66 5.96 -11.62
C ALA A 111 -13.07 7.34 -11.86
N GLU A 112 -12.69 8.02 -10.79
CA GLU A 112 -12.06 9.33 -10.80
C GLU A 112 -10.56 9.16 -10.58
N LEU A 113 -9.77 9.44 -11.60
CA LEU A 113 -8.31 9.34 -11.57
C LEU A 113 -7.69 10.70 -11.26
N CYS A 114 -6.83 10.73 -10.25
CA CYS A 114 -5.99 11.85 -9.87
C CYS A 114 -4.56 11.57 -10.32
N ARG A 115 -4.04 12.37 -11.25
CA ARG A 115 -2.68 12.25 -11.77
C ARG A 115 -1.67 12.95 -10.88
N ASP A 116 -0.46 12.40 -10.84
CA ASP A 116 0.73 13.04 -10.26
C ASP A 116 0.51 13.58 -8.84
N VAL A 117 -0.18 12.82 -8.01
CA VAL A 117 -0.42 13.22 -6.61
C VAL A 117 0.85 13.10 -5.82
N THR A 118 1.34 14.23 -5.33
CA THR A 118 2.51 14.28 -4.44
C THR A 118 2.10 14.10 -2.98
N PHE A 119 2.78 13.19 -2.30
CA PHE A 119 2.56 12.92 -0.88
C PHE A 119 3.87 12.63 -0.16
N LYS A 120 3.85 12.73 1.18
CA LYS A 120 5.02 12.50 2.03
C LYS A 120 4.77 11.42 3.05
N ILE A 121 5.77 10.54 3.21
CA ILE A 121 5.85 9.61 4.34
C ILE A 121 7.15 9.91 5.08
N GLY A 122 7.04 10.32 6.35
CA GLY A 122 8.20 10.83 7.07
C GLY A 122 8.78 12.07 6.39
N LYS A 123 10.05 11.97 5.97
CA LYS A 123 10.78 13.03 5.25
C LYS A 123 10.75 12.85 3.72
N ASP A 124 10.39 11.70 3.25
CA ASP A 124 10.48 11.33 1.84
C ASP A 124 9.21 11.71 1.09
N GLU A 125 9.38 12.13 -0.16
CA GLU A 125 8.31 12.59 -1.03
C GLU A 125 8.16 11.66 -2.21
N TYR A 126 6.90 11.37 -2.56
CA TYR A 126 6.49 10.45 -3.62
C TYR A 126 5.46 11.11 -4.52
N THR A 127 5.43 10.70 -5.78
CA THR A 127 4.40 11.12 -6.74
C THR A 127 3.85 9.89 -7.44
N LEU A 128 2.54 9.66 -7.31
CA LEU A 128 1.84 8.52 -7.90
C LEU A 128 0.45 8.94 -8.38
N ASP A 129 -0.13 8.12 -9.24
CA ASP A 129 -1.53 8.22 -9.63
C ASP A 129 -2.43 7.53 -8.60
N PHE A 130 -3.60 8.12 -8.36
CA PHE A 130 -4.59 7.61 -7.42
C PHE A 130 -5.98 7.56 -8.02
N ILE A 131 -6.77 6.59 -7.61
CA ILE A 131 -8.22 6.59 -7.80
C ILE A 131 -8.88 7.17 -6.56
N ILE A 132 -9.90 8.02 -6.72
CA ILE A 132 -10.68 8.51 -5.58
C ILE A 132 -11.38 7.32 -4.91
N GLY A 133 -11.21 7.20 -3.60
CA GLY A 133 -11.89 6.23 -2.75
C GLY A 133 -12.88 6.91 -1.80
N ASP A 134 -13.90 6.19 -1.41
CA ASP A 134 -14.95 6.69 -0.49
C ASP A 134 -14.64 6.41 0.99
N GLY A 135 -13.52 5.75 1.28
CA GLY A 135 -13.11 5.43 2.64
C GLY A 135 -12.46 6.61 3.37
N ASN A 136 -12.33 6.47 4.69
CA ASN A 136 -11.63 7.41 5.58
C ASN A 136 -10.10 7.20 5.62
N ILE A 137 -9.59 6.25 4.84
CA ILE A 137 -8.18 5.92 4.70
C ILE A 137 -7.85 5.69 3.22
N GLY A 138 -6.67 6.14 2.79
CA GLY A 138 -6.16 5.85 1.45
C GLY A 138 -5.53 4.45 1.37
N LEU A 139 -5.19 4.00 0.16
CA LEU A 139 -4.43 2.77 -0.06
C LEU A 139 -3.19 3.07 -0.90
N LEU A 140 -2.08 2.48 -0.52
CA LEU A 140 -0.86 2.41 -1.32
C LEU A 140 -0.63 0.97 -1.75
N ASN A 141 -0.50 0.75 -3.04
CA ASN A 141 -0.12 -0.53 -3.60
C ASN A 141 1.42 -0.66 -3.70
N ILE A 142 1.88 -1.70 -4.37
CA ILE A 142 3.32 -1.99 -4.52
C ILE A 142 4.08 -0.92 -5.34
N GLU A 143 3.41 -0.10 -6.14
CA GLU A 143 4.05 0.99 -6.92
C GLU A 143 4.74 2.01 -6.01
N PHE A 144 4.24 2.21 -4.80
CA PHE A 144 4.86 3.05 -3.78
C PHE A 144 6.32 2.67 -3.52
N LEU A 145 6.67 1.40 -3.64
CA LEU A 145 8.02 0.89 -3.41
C LEU A 145 8.98 1.20 -4.55
N GLN A 146 8.51 1.71 -5.70
CA GLN A 146 9.31 2.07 -6.87
C GLN A 146 10.26 0.95 -7.34
N GLY A 147 9.85 -0.30 -7.20
CA GLY A 147 10.65 -1.48 -7.56
C GLY A 147 11.71 -1.89 -6.53
N HIS A 148 11.85 -1.16 -5.44
CA HIS A 148 12.76 -1.54 -4.36
C HIS A 148 12.35 -2.85 -3.70
N SER A 149 13.33 -3.68 -3.40
CA SER A 149 13.17 -4.77 -2.43
C SER A 149 12.91 -4.16 -1.04
N PHE A 150 12.18 -4.87 -0.20
CA PHE A 150 11.81 -4.34 1.10
C PHE A 150 11.75 -5.41 2.19
N ILE A 151 11.86 -4.95 3.43
CA ILE A 151 11.66 -5.79 4.61
C ILE A 151 10.43 -5.31 5.36
N LEU A 152 9.50 -6.23 5.60
CA LEU A 152 8.34 -6.01 6.43
C LEU A 152 8.55 -6.70 7.78
N ASN A 153 8.68 -5.92 8.84
CA ASN A 153 8.96 -6.43 10.17
C ASN A 153 7.78 -6.16 11.12
N TYR A 154 6.97 -7.19 11.36
CA TYR A 154 5.79 -7.07 12.20
C TYR A 154 6.11 -6.87 13.69
N LYS A 155 7.24 -7.43 14.17
CA LYS A 155 7.65 -7.25 15.58
C LYS A 155 8.09 -5.82 15.89
N LYS A 156 8.76 -5.17 14.94
CA LYS A 156 9.25 -3.79 15.09
C LYS A 156 8.28 -2.75 14.50
N GLN A 157 7.24 -3.19 13.83
CA GLN A 157 6.31 -2.36 13.05
C GLN A 157 7.06 -1.43 12.09
N THR A 158 7.93 -2.01 11.26
CA THR A 158 8.72 -1.26 10.28
C THR A 158 8.63 -1.84 8.89
N LEU A 159 8.53 -0.96 7.91
CA LEU A 159 8.76 -1.19 6.49
C LEU A 159 10.11 -0.55 6.15
N GLU A 160 11.07 -1.34 5.70
CA GLU A 160 12.39 -0.88 5.28
C GLU A 160 12.56 -1.06 3.78
N LEU A 161 12.84 0.01 3.04
CA LEU A 161 13.21 -0.05 1.61
C LEU A 161 14.71 -0.28 1.49
N LEU A 162 15.09 -1.25 0.64
CA LEU A 162 16.49 -1.67 0.44
C LEU A 162 17.11 -1.02 -0.80
#